data_6c6a8cffeac34bf4369375bf76fc0725
#
_entry.id   6c6a8cffeac34bf4369375bf76fc0725
#
_cell.length_a   1.000
_cell.length_b   1.000
_cell.length_c   1.000
_cell.angle_alpha   90.00
_cell.angle_beta   90.00
_cell.angle_gamma   90.00
#
_symmetry.space_group_name_H-M   'P 1'
#
loop_
_entity.id
_entity.type
_entity.pdbx_description
1 polymer ?
#
loop_
_entity_poly.entity_id
_entity_poly.type
_entity_poly.pdbx_seq_one_letter_code
_entity_poly.pdbx_strand_id
1 'polypeptide(L)'
;MRIISWNLGKNFKIIDQQLKIVDEEKPDILALQEVTRKSYNIINEILRSKFKHIHFSLDLITDNKLSVGPRKLGVLTASNYKLEMRYLNEFNIPWRERVLNHNIYTDKKKIRFYNAYIPPGSSNGWIKIYTLEGIFKGLNIRSSEPRILCGDFNIPQTENHRHNVITFAQKIKLKGKPKLKKSFRGGSGKRWDQAERNLFENLKPVGMQDSYRKKHSYKTYEYSFAIIRKGKVAAKRRFDHFFTSDDLSVNQIGYLHSYREKKLSDHSPIQIDLD
;
A
#
# COMPACT_ATOMS: atom_id res chain seq x y z
N MET A 1 3.13 5.79 18.33
CA MET A 1 2.13 4.93 17.61
C MET A 1 2.85 4.14 16.53
N ARG A 2 2.77 2.79 16.59
CA ARG A 2 3.39 1.88 15.62
C ARG A 2 2.36 1.35 14.63
N ILE A 3 2.63 1.46 13.34
CA ILE A 3 1.77 0.97 12.27
C ILE A 3 2.56 0.02 11.38
N ILE A 4 2.00 -1.14 11.08
CA ILE A 4 2.57 -2.08 10.12
C ILE A 4 1.61 -2.24 8.95
N SER A 5 2.15 -2.14 7.72
CA SER A 5 1.43 -2.47 6.49
C SER A 5 2.08 -3.66 5.82
N TRP A 6 1.28 -4.67 5.45
CA TRP A 6 1.80 -5.91 4.88
C TRP A 6 0.85 -6.57 3.88
N ASN A 7 1.33 -6.80 2.68
CA ASN A 7 0.68 -7.70 1.73
C ASN A 7 1.01 -9.15 2.11
N LEU A 8 -0.02 -9.93 2.51
CA LEU A 8 0.14 -11.30 3.00
C LEU A 8 0.41 -12.32 1.87
N GLY A 9 0.17 -11.92 0.60
CA GLY A 9 0.13 -12.88 -0.49
C GLY A 9 -1.09 -13.82 -0.40
N LYS A 10 -1.10 -14.85 -1.24
CA LYS A 10 -2.27 -15.73 -1.37
C LYS A 10 -2.15 -17.06 -0.63
N ASN A 11 -1.19 -17.20 0.27
CA ASN A 11 -0.94 -18.47 0.95
C ASN A 11 -1.68 -18.57 2.29
N PHE A 12 -2.86 -19.18 2.27
CA PHE A 12 -3.68 -19.36 3.49
C PHE A 12 -3.09 -20.33 4.51
N LYS A 13 -2.15 -21.20 4.10
CA LYS A 13 -1.63 -22.27 4.98
C LYS A 13 -0.69 -21.76 6.05
N ILE A 14 -0.19 -20.54 5.91
CA ILE A 14 0.82 -19.96 6.81
C ILE A 14 0.33 -18.70 7.54
N ILE A 15 -0.99 -18.43 7.54
CA ILE A 15 -1.55 -17.23 8.19
C ILE A 15 -1.17 -17.16 9.67
N ASP A 16 -1.22 -18.29 10.39
CA ASP A 16 -0.83 -18.33 11.81
C ASP A 16 0.63 -17.91 12.01
N GLN A 17 1.52 -18.33 11.10
CA GLN A 17 2.93 -17.94 11.14
C GLN A 17 3.10 -16.45 10.75
N GLN A 18 2.33 -15.96 9.77
CA GLN A 18 2.35 -14.57 9.40
C GLN A 18 1.90 -13.67 10.55
N LEU A 19 0.83 -14.02 11.24
CA LEU A 19 0.27 -13.19 12.30
C LEU A 19 1.07 -13.17 13.60
N LYS A 20 2.12 -13.97 13.73
CA LYS A 20 3.11 -13.83 14.81
C LYS A 20 3.77 -12.44 14.84
N ILE A 21 3.77 -11.73 13.71
CA ILE A 21 4.22 -10.34 13.63
C ILE A 21 3.54 -9.42 14.66
N VAL A 22 2.29 -9.73 15.06
CA VAL A 22 1.56 -8.95 16.06
C VAL A 22 2.20 -9.09 17.44
N ASP A 23 2.64 -10.29 17.81
CA ASP A 23 3.29 -10.54 19.08
C ASP A 23 4.76 -10.08 19.09
N GLU A 24 5.43 -10.22 17.94
CA GLU A 24 6.84 -9.87 17.79
C GLU A 24 7.04 -8.35 17.71
N GLU A 25 6.25 -7.65 16.90
CA GLU A 25 6.43 -6.22 16.62
C GLU A 25 5.47 -5.31 17.40
N LYS A 26 4.39 -5.87 17.96
CA LYS A 26 3.38 -5.19 18.80
C LYS A 26 2.83 -3.90 18.15
N PRO A 27 2.26 -3.96 16.93
CA PRO A 27 1.71 -2.79 16.28
C PRO A 27 0.44 -2.30 16.99
N ASP A 28 0.27 -0.98 17.04
CA ASP A 28 -1.00 -0.37 17.44
C ASP A 28 -2.05 -0.49 16.34
N ILE A 29 -1.58 -0.49 15.07
CA ILE A 29 -2.42 -0.62 13.88
C ILE A 29 -1.74 -1.58 12.90
N LEU A 30 -2.53 -2.54 12.39
CA LEU A 30 -2.10 -3.49 11.36
C LEU A 30 -2.97 -3.32 10.11
N ALA A 31 -2.32 -3.04 8.99
CA ALA A 31 -2.95 -2.88 7.68
C ALA A 31 -2.52 -4.02 6.75
N LEU A 32 -3.44 -4.91 6.42
CA LEU A 32 -3.16 -6.09 5.60
C LEU A 32 -3.76 -5.95 4.20
N GLN A 33 -3.03 -6.45 3.19
CA GLN A 33 -3.49 -6.51 1.80
C GLN A 33 -3.55 -7.96 1.31
N GLU A 34 -4.24 -8.18 0.20
CA GLU A 34 -4.56 -9.48 -0.40
C GLU A 34 -5.38 -10.43 0.50
N VAL A 35 -6.17 -9.86 1.40
CA VAL A 35 -7.08 -10.63 2.27
C VAL A 35 -8.30 -11.09 1.47
N THR A 36 -8.58 -12.41 1.49
CA THR A 36 -9.80 -13.00 0.92
C THR A 36 -10.82 -13.29 2.02
N ARG A 37 -12.08 -13.56 1.68
CA ARG A 37 -13.07 -14.00 2.68
C ARG A 37 -12.63 -15.27 3.42
N LYS A 38 -11.98 -16.22 2.74
CA LYS A 38 -11.45 -17.42 3.36
C LYS A 38 -10.35 -17.12 4.37
N SER A 39 -9.39 -16.27 4.00
CA SER A 39 -8.30 -15.88 4.92
C SER A 39 -8.80 -14.99 6.05
N TYR A 40 -9.80 -14.14 5.79
CA TYR A 40 -10.39 -13.25 6.79
C TYR A 40 -10.91 -14.00 8.02
N ASN A 41 -11.59 -15.13 7.84
CA ASN A 41 -12.12 -15.90 8.97
C ASN A 41 -11.01 -16.33 9.93
N ILE A 42 -9.90 -16.84 9.39
CA ILE A 42 -8.73 -17.25 10.19
C ILE A 42 -8.05 -16.02 10.83
N ILE A 43 -7.83 -14.97 10.04
CA ILE A 43 -7.21 -13.74 10.50
C ILE A 43 -8.03 -13.10 11.62
N ASN A 44 -9.34 -12.98 11.45
CA ASN A 44 -10.23 -12.37 12.44
C ASN A 44 -10.26 -13.17 13.75
N GLU A 45 -10.25 -14.49 13.70
CA GLU A 45 -10.18 -15.33 14.88
C GLU A 45 -8.93 -15.06 15.73
N ILE A 46 -7.78 -14.91 15.08
CA ILE A 46 -6.51 -14.61 15.74
C ILE A 46 -6.47 -13.15 16.24
N LEU A 47 -6.89 -12.20 15.40
CA LEU A 47 -6.72 -10.77 15.71
C LEU A 47 -7.73 -10.23 16.71
N ARG A 48 -8.94 -10.79 16.83
CA ARG A 48 -9.98 -10.32 17.77
C ARG A 48 -9.58 -10.33 19.24
N SER A 49 -8.60 -11.17 19.61
CA SER A 49 -8.04 -11.20 20.96
C SER A 49 -6.92 -10.16 21.18
N LYS A 50 -6.43 -9.54 20.11
CA LYS A 50 -5.26 -8.65 20.10
C LYS A 50 -5.59 -7.20 19.75
N PHE A 51 -6.67 -6.98 19.00
CA PHE A 51 -7.11 -5.66 18.56
C PHE A 51 -8.58 -5.41 18.93
N LYS A 52 -8.88 -4.18 19.33
CA LYS A 52 -10.24 -3.76 19.71
C LYS A 52 -11.17 -3.57 18.50
N HIS A 53 -10.61 -3.20 17.35
CA HIS A 53 -11.34 -2.86 16.14
C HIS A 53 -10.72 -3.58 14.95
N ILE A 54 -11.55 -4.25 14.14
CA ILE A 54 -11.14 -4.94 12.91
C ILE A 54 -12.16 -4.63 11.83
N HIS A 55 -11.71 -4.09 10.69
CA HIS A 55 -12.56 -3.81 9.53
C HIS A 55 -11.99 -4.49 8.28
N PHE A 56 -12.87 -5.11 7.51
CA PHE A 56 -12.52 -5.82 6.28
C PHE A 56 -13.29 -5.23 5.09
N SER A 57 -12.60 -4.90 4.02
CA SER A 57 -13.18 -4.16 2.90
C SER A 57 -14.20 -4.94 2.09
N LEU A 58 -14.09 -6.28 2.04
CA LEU A 58 -15.09 -7.09 1.33
C LEU A 58 -16.44 -7.14 2.06
N ASP A 59 -16.52 -6.77 3.33
CA ASP A 59 -17.81 -6.66 4.04
C ASP A 59 -18.61 -5.44 3.59
N LEU A 60 -17.97 -4.48 2.91
CA LEU A 60 -18.64 -3.32 2.29
C LEU A 60 -19.28 -3.65 0.93
N ILE A 61 -19.04 -4.85 0.39
CA ILE A 61 -19.62 -5.29 -0.88
C ILE A 61 -20.88 -6.09 -0.59
N THR A 62 -22.02 -5.51 -0.94
CA THR A 62 -23.34 -6.15 -0.79
C THR A 62 -23.62 -7.20 -1.87
N ASP A 63 -23.03 -7.04 -3.06
CA ASP A 63 -23.19 -7.99 -4.17
C ASP A 63 -22.02 -9.00 -4.21
N ASN A 64 -22.29 -10.22 -3.76
CA ASN A 64 -21.30 -11.32 -3.76
C ASN A 64 -20.76 -11.66 -5.16
N LYS A 65 -21.50 -11.33 -6.24
CA LYS A 65 -21.04 -11.52 -7.62
C LYS A 65 -19.82 -10.65 -7.95
N LEU A 66 -19.61 -9.54 -7.22
CA LEU A 66 -18.45 -8.66 -7.42
C LEU A 66 -17.17 -9.17 -6.75
N SER A 67 -17.26 -10.08 -5.78
CA SER A 67 -16.06 -10.61 -5.06
C SER A 67 -15.45 -11.87 -5.70
N VAL A 68 -15.45 -11.94 -7.03
CA VAL A 68 -14.88 -13.07 -7.80
C VAL A 68 -13.65 -12.66 -8.59
N GLY A 69 -12.88 -13.65 -9.07
CA GLY A 69 -11.69 -13.41 -9.87
C GLY A 69 -10.67 -12.51 -9.14
N PRO A 70 -10.12 -11.48 -9.80
CA PRO A 70 -9.18 -10.56 -9.14
C PRO A 70 -9.82 -9.73 -8.02
N ARG A 71 -11.14 -9.53 -8.01
CA ARG A 71 -11.88 -8.75 -7.01
C ARG A 71 -12.10 -9.47 -5.67
N LYS A 72 -11.76 -10.76 -5.57
CA LYS A 72 -11.79 -11.52 -4.32
C LYS A 72 -10.77 -11.08 -3.25
N LEU A 73 -9.85 -10.18 -3.61
CA LEU A 73 -8.80 -9.69 -2.73
C LEU A 73 -9.23 -8.33 -2.16
N GLY A 74 -9.35 -8.25 -0.87
CA GLY A 74 -9.62 -7.03 -0.12
C GLY A 74 -8.43 -6.59 0.72
N VAL A 75 -8.69 -5.59 1.57
CA VAL A 75 -7.77 -5.09 2.58
C VAL A 75 -8.43 -5.17 3.96
N LEU A 76 -7.62 -5.35 5.01
CA LEU A 76 -8.07 -5.43 6.39
C LEU A 76 -7.28 -4.42 7.23
N THR A 77 -7.96 -3.71 8.11
CA THR A 77 -7.33 -2.84 9.11
C THR A 77 -7.75 -3.29 10.50
N ALA A 78 -6.77 -3.59 11.36
CA ALA A 78 -6.98 -3.87 12.78
C ALA A 78 -6.29 -2.79 13.62
N SER A 79 -6.90 -2.37 14.73
CA SER A 79 -6.41 -1.26 15.56
C SER A 79 -6.80 -1.39 17.02
N ASN A 80 -5.90 -0.96 17.91
CA ASN A 80 -6.18 -0.75 19.32
C ASN A 80 -6.83 0.62 19.59
N TYR A 81 -6.70 1.58 18.66
CA TYR A 81 -7.43 2.83 18.69
C TYR A 81 -8.81 2.67 18.07
N LYS A 82 -9.75 3.53 18.49
CA LYS A 82 -11.09 3.58 17.89
C LYS A 82 -10.99 3.84 16.39
N LEU A 83 -11.58 2.94 15.59
CA LEU A 83 -11.76 3.07 14.15
C LEU A 83 -13.19 3.44 13.83
N GLU A 84 -13.38 4.51 13.08
CA GLU A 84 -14.65 4.86 12.47
C GLU A 84 -14.50 4.76 10.95
N MET A 85 -15.32 3.90 10.34
CA MET A 85 -15.27 3.73 8.88
C MET A 85 -15.86 4.96 8.19
N ARG A 86 -15.22 5.38 7.11
CA ARG A 86 -15.69 6.44 6.23
C ARG A 86 -15.97 5.92 4.83
N TYR A 87 -16.99 6.47 4.21
CA TYR A 87 -17.23 6.20 2.80
C TYR A 87 -16.12 6.81 1.93
N LEU A 88 -15.78 6.11 0.83
CA LEU A 88 -14.78 6.57 -0.14
C LEU A 88 -15.37 7.54 -1.17
N ASN A 89 -16.16 8.52 -0.72
CA ASN A 89 -16.83 9.45 -1.64
C ASN A 89 -15.82 10.36 -2.37
N GLU A 90 -14.68 10.65 -1.71
CA GLU A 90 -13.58 11.40 -2.28
C GLU A 90 -12.77 10.62 -3.33
N PHE A 91 -12.84 9.28 -3.30
CA PHE A 91 -12.10 8.40 -4.20
C PHE A 91 -13.01 7.80 -5.26
N ASN A 92 -12.93 8.28 -6.48
CA ASN A 92 -13.61 7.65 -7.62
C ASN A 92 -12.74 6.52 -8.16
N ILE A 93 -12.77 5.34 -7.50
CA ILE A 93 -11.98 4.16 -7.85
C ILE A 93 -12.87 3.02 -8.36
N PRO A 94 -12.40 2.24 -9.37
CA PRO A 94 -13.20 1.16 -9.98
C PRO A 94 -13.55 0.04 -9.00
N TRP A 95 -12.61 -0.33 -8.12
CA TRP A 95 -12.74 -1.44 -7.17
C TRP A 95 -12.65 -0.91 -5.75
N ARG A 96 -13.81 -0.55 -5.17
CA ARG A 96 -13.89 0.08 -3.84
C ARG A 96 -13.34 -0.80 -2.72
N GLU A 97 -13.42 -2.11 -2.88
CA GLU A 97 -12.86 -3.10 -1.95
C GLU A 97 -11.33 -3.07 -1.84
N ARG A 98 -10.68 -2.28 -2.66
CA ARG A 98 -9.22 -2.12 -2.65
C ARG A 98 -8.72 -1.07 -1.69
N VAL A 99 -9.60 -0.30 -1.08
CA VAL A 99 -9.23 0.76 -0.13
C VAL A 99 -10.19 0.75 1.05
N LEU A 100 -9.65 0.78 2.26
CA LEU A 100 -10.37 1.13 3.48
C LEU A 100 -10.00 2.56 3.88
N ASN A 101 -11.01 3.33 4.26
CA ASN A 101 -10.87 4.70 4.76
C ASN A 101 -11.44 4.78 6.17
N HIS A 102 -10.61 5.23 7.13
CA HIS A 102 -11.00 5.35 8.54
C HIS A 102 -10.65 6.72 9.11
N ASN A 103 -11.41 7.14 10.10
CA ASN A 103 -10.91 8.03 11.14
C ASN A 103 -10.34 7.15 12.26
N ILE A 104 -9.10 7.43 12.66
CA ILE A 104 -8.47 6.87 13.83
C ILE A 104 -8.48 7.94 14.91
N TYR A 105 -8.96 7.60 16.09
CA TYR A 105 -9.01 8.51 17.25
C TYR A 105 -7.93 8.09 18.24
N THR A 106 -6.83 8.84 18.26
CA THR A 106 -5.81 8.74 19.32
C THR A 106 -6.14 9.71 20.45
N ASP A 107 -5.46 9.59 21.57
CA ASP A 107 -5.63 10.52 22.73
C ASP A 107 -5.31 11.97 22.36
N LYS A 108 -4.47 12.18 21.34
CA LYS A 108 -3.98 13.51 20.94
C LYS A 108 -4.72 14.11 19.75
N LYS A 109 -5.15 13.28 18.80
CA LYS A 109 -5.67 13.76 17.51
C LYS A 109 -6.50 12.71 16.75
N LYS A 110 -7.33 13.21 15.83
CA LYS A 110 -7.99 12.41 14.82
C LYS A 110 -7.12 12.35 13.57
N ILE A 111 -6.91 11.16 13.03
CA ILE A 111 -6.08 10.90 11.84
C ILE A 111 -6.94 10.22 10.78
N ARG A 112 -6.90 10.69 9.54
CA ARG A 112 -7.46 9.95 8.40
C ARG A 112 -6.48 8.89 7.95
N PHE A 113 -6.92 7.65 7.96
CA PHE A 113 -6.11 6.50 7.64
C PHE A 113 -6.68 5.73 6.45
N TYR A 114 -5.84 5.50 5.45
CA TYR A 114 -6.18 4.77 4.24
C TYR A 114 -5.27 3.56 4.10
N ASN A 115 -5.88 2.37 4.04
CA ASN A 115 -5.19 1.12 3.70
C ASN A 115 -5.57 0.74 2.28
N ALA A 116 -4.60 0.66 1.36
CA ALA A 116 -4.82 0.48 -0.06
C ALA A 116 -4.08 -0.75 -0.63
N TYR A 117 -4.76 -1.45 -1.56
CA TYR A 117 -4.15 -2.44 -2.42
C TYR A 117 -4.41 -2.10 -3.89
N ILE A 118 -3.41 -1.57 -4.57
CA ILE A 118 -3.53 -1.17 -5.97
C ILE A 118 -3.41 -2.40 -6.87
N PRO A 119 -4.39 -2.68 -7.75
CA PRO A 119 -4.31 -3.82 -8.65
C PRO A 119 -3.05 -3.79 -9.52
N PRO A 120 -2.30 -4.91 -9.64
CA PRO A 120 -1.11 -4.94 -10.48
C PRO A 120 -1.47 -4.72 -11.95
N GLY A 121 -0.79 -3.78 -12.61
CA GLY A 121 -1.06 -3.44 -14.00
C GLY A 121 -0.71 -4.55 -15.00
N SER A 122 0.07 -5.57 -14.58
CA SER A 122 0.38 -6.73 -15.40
C SER A 122 -0.84 -7.59 -15.70
N SER A 123 -1.74 -7.75 -14.75
CA SER A 123 -2.95 -8.58 -14.84
C SER A 123 -4.25 -7.77 -14.96
N ASN A 124 -4.28 -6.52 -14.50
CA ASN A 124 -5.50 -5.72 -14.42
C ASN A 124 -5.46 -4.44 -15.29
N GLY A 125 -4.38 -4.25 -16.06
CA GLY A 125 -4.28 -3.17 -17.04
C GLY A 125 -4.60 -1.78 -16.47
N TRP A 126 -5.53 -1.09 -17.10
CA TRP A 126 -5.91 0.28 -16.79
C TRP A 126 -6.70 0.45 -15.49
N ILE A 127 -7.24 -0.62 -14.91
CA ILE A 127 -7.85 -0.57 -13.56
C ILE A 127 -6.85 -0.02 -12.53
N LYS A 128 -5.56 -0.41 -12.67
CA LYS A 128 -4.48 0.17 -11.85
C LYS A 128 -4.45 1.69 -11.95
N ILE A 129 -4.49 2.21 -13.17
CA ILE A 129 -4.36 3.64 -13.43
C ILE A 129 -5.57 4.43 -12.90
N TYR A 130 -6.77 3.95 -13.19
CA TYR A 130 -7.99 4.57 -12.66
C TYR A 130 -8.00 4.57 -11.12
N THR A 131 -7.47 3.51 -10.49
CA THR A 131 -7.36 3.45 -9.02
C THR A 131 -6.36 4.49 -8.50
N LEU A 132 -5.17 4.60 -9.11
CA LEU A 132 -4.16 5.59 -8.72
C LEU A 132 -4.66 7.04 -8.93
N GLU A 133 -5.32 7.31 -10.07
CA GLU A 133 -5.90 8.62 -10.36
C GLU A 133 -7.00 9.00 -9.38
N GLY A 134 -7.88 8.04 -9.01
CA GLY A 134 -8.94 8.26 -8.04
C GLY A 134 -8.40 8.56 -6.64
N ILE A 135 -7.40 7.80 -6.18
CA ILE A 135 -6.73 8.05 -4.89
C ILE A 135 -6.02 9.41 -4.91
N PHE A 136 -5.25 9.70 -5.97
CA PHE A 136 -4.57 10.98 -6.09
C PHE A 136 -5.56 12.14 -6.06
N LYS A 137 -6.64 12.09 -6.84
CA LYS A 137 -7.67 13.14 -6.88
C LYS A 137 -8.27 13.39 -5.49
N GLY A 138 -8.59 12.34 -4.74
CA GLY A 138 -9.16 12.47 -3.40
C GLY A 138 -8.17 12.99 -2.35
N LEU A 139 -6.86 12.73 -2.52
CA LEU A 139 -5.83 13.20 -1.60
C LEU A 139 -5.23 14.56 -2.00
N ASN A 140 -5.31 14.96 -3.27
CA ASN A 140 -4.73 16.21 -3.77
C ASN A 140 -5.58 17.44 -3.38
N ILE A 141 -6.00 17.48 -2.13
CA ILE A 141 -6.77 18.54 -1.49
C ILE A 141 -6.11 18.82 -0.14
N ARG A 142 -5.91 20.09 0.21
CA ARG A 142 -5.43 20.46 1.54
C ARG A 142 -6.40 19.99 2.61
N SER A 143 -5.89 19.47 3.70
CA SER A 143 -6.66 18.98 4.83
C SER A 143 -6.08 19.53 6.12
N SER A 144 -6.96 19.93 7.02
CA SER A 144 -6.59 20.28 8.42
C SER A 144 -6.40 19.04 9.29
N GLU A 145 -6.87 17.87 8.83
CA GLU A 145 -6.71 16.60 9.52
C GLU A 145 -5.46 15.89 9.02
N PRO A 146 -4.59 15.37 9.92
CA PRO A 146 -3.49 14.49 9.55
C PRO A 146 -3.95 13.30 8.73
N ARG A 147 -3.16 12.90 7.74
CA ARG A 147 -3.49 11.80 6.83
C ARG A 147 -2.35 10.80 6.72
N ILE A 148 -2.72 9.52 6.70
CA ILE A 148 -1.81 8.39 6.44
C ILE A 148 -2.43 7.55 5.33
N LEU A 149 -1.69 7.31 4.25
CA LEU A 149 -2.01 6.34 3.22
C LEU A 149 -0.93 5.28 3.20
N CYS A 150 -1.29 4.01 3.38
CA CYS A 150 -0.35 2.90 3.32
C CYS A 150 -0.88 1.74 2.47
N GLY A 151 -0.01 0.81 2.14
CA GLY A 151 -0.38 -0.43 1.46
C GLY A 151 0.58 -0.85 0.36
N ASP A 152 0.13 -1.81 -0.46
CA ASP A 152 0.80 -2.24 -1.69
C ASP A 152 0.27 -1.46 -2.89
N PHE A 153 1.12 -0.63 -3.47
CA PHE A 153 0.78 0.23 -4.61
C PHE A 153 1.15 -0.39 -5.97
N ASN A 154 1.89 -1.49 -5.97
CA ASN A 154 2.42 -2.08 -7.20
C ASN A 154 3.18 -1.09 -8.10
N ILE A 155 3.74 -0.01 -7.53
CA ILE A 155 4.58 1.04 -8.13
C ILE A 155 5.73 1.40 -7.18
N PRO A 156 6.83 1.99 -7.71
CA PRO A 156 7.16 2.22 -9.11
C PRO A 156 7.82 1.00 -9.78
N GLN A 157 8.18 1.11 -11.06
CA GLN A 157 8.97 0.08 -11.73
C GLN A 157 10.34 -0.06 -11.08
N THR A 158 10.99 1.05 -10.72
CA THR A 158 12.23 1.11 -9.94
C THR A 158 12.49 2.53 -9.47
N GLU A 159 13.42 2.67 -8.52
CA GLU A 159 13.90 3.94 -8.00
C GLU A 159 15.42 4.00 -8.06
N ASN A 160 15.98 5.16 -8.27
CA ASN A 160 17.43 5.41 -8.16
C ASN A 160 17.72 6.89 -7.91
N HIS A 161 18.95 7.20 -7.50
CA HIS A 161 19.39 8.55 -7.17
C HIS A 161 19.46 9.53 -8.35
N ARG A 162 19.44 9.03 -9.61
CA ARG A 162 19.54 9.89 -10.82
C ARG A 162 18.19 10.36 -11.31
N HIS A 163 17.15 9.56 -11.12
CA HIS A 163 15.84 9.80 -11.72
C HIS A 163 14.70 9.70 -10.70
N ASN A 164 15.04 9.50 -9.41
CA ASN A 164 14.08 9.21 -8.34
C ASN A 164 13.16 8.05 -8.72
N VAL A 165 11.98 8.34 -9.23
CA VAL A 165 10.96 7.37 -9.64
C VAL A 165 11.03 7.10 -11.14
N ILE A 166 11.10 5.82 -11.51
CA ILE A 166 10.97 5.34 -12.89
C ILE A 166 9.70 4.48 -12.96
N THR A 167 8.75 4.89 -13.78
CA THR A 167 7.44 4.25 -13.90
C THR A 167 7.45 3.08 -14.88
N PHE A 168 6.40 2.25 -14.85
CA PHE A 168 6.26 1.14 -15.80
C PHE A 168 6.06 1.61 -17.25
N ALA A 169 5.58 2.83 -17.46
CA ALA A 169 5.47 3.42 -18.79
C ALA A 169 6.81 3.90 -19.36
N GLN A 170 7.90 3.76 -18.63
CA GLN A 170 9.23 4.13 -19.09
C GLN A 170 10.07 2.93 -19.46
N LYS A 171 10.94 3.09 -20.46
CA LYS A 171 12.04 2.16 -20.80
C LYS A 171 13.30 2.60 -20.08
N ILE A 172 13.90 1.71 -19.29
CA ILE A 172 15.22 1.91 -18.71
C ILE A 172 16.25 1.60 -19.80
N LYS A 173 17.12 2.56 -20.10
CA LYS A 173 18.29 2.35 -20.96
C LYS A 173 19.52 2.08 -20.08
N LEU A 174 20.44 1.24 -20.53
CA LEU A 174 21.69 0.93 -19.82
C LEU A 174 22.51 2.19 -19.53
N LYS A 175 22.51 3.15 -20.47
CA LYS A 175 23.12 4.47 -20.30
C LYS A 175 22.10 5.54 -20.75
N GLY A 176 21.85 6.56 -19.89
CA GLY A 176 21.02 7.71 -20.21
C GLY A 176 19.67 7.79 -19.50
N LYS A 177 18.86 8.80 -19.85
CA LYS A 177 17.56 9.07 -19.23
C LYS A 177 16.52 7.99 -19.61
N PRO A 178 15.64 7.60 -18.67
CA PRO A 178 14.49 6.73 -19.00
C PRO A 178 13.65 7.36 -20.12
N LYS A 179 13.25 6.54 -21.11
CA LYS A 179 12.46 7.00 -22.24
C LYS A 179 10.98 6.64 -22.05
N LEU A 180 10.11 7.63 -22.12
CA LEU A 180 8.67 7.44 -22.06
C LEU A 180 8.16 6.68 -23.30
N LYS A 181 7.30 5.69 -23.10
CA LYS A 181 6.60 4.96 -24.16
C LYS A 181 5.42 5.83 -24.66
N LYS A 182 5.23 5.92 -25.97
CA LYS A 182 4.06 6.63 -26.54
C LYS A 182 2.76 5.96 -26.12
N SER A 183 2.69 4.63 -26.28
CA SER A 183 1.57 3.81 -25.81
C SER A 183 2.06 2.74 -24.83
N PHE A 184 1.21 2.37 -23.88
CA PHE A 184 1.49 1.33 -22.92
C PHE A 184 0.21 0.62 -22.51
N ARG A 185 0.17 -0.71 -22.65
CA ARG A 185 -0.98 -1.56 -22.31
C ARG A 185 -2.30 -1.10 -22.92
N GLY A 186 -2.29 -0.78 -24.21
CA GLY A 186 -3.49 -0.37 -24.95
C GLY A 186 -3.95 1.07 -24.70
N GLY A 187 -3.10 1.93 -24.10
CA GLY A 187 -3.46 3.32 -23.87
C GLY A 187 -2.26 4.26 -23.82
N SER A 188 -2.47 5.49 -23.36
CA SER A 188 -1.45 6.55 -23.32
C SER A 188 -0.33 6.24 -22.31
N GLY A 189 0.91 6.12 -22.79
CA GLY A 189 2.07 5.98 -21.91
C GLY A 189 2.28 7.19 -21.01
N LYS A 190 1.98 8.40 -21.51
CA LYS A 190 2.05 9.65 -20.73
C LYS A 190 1.06 9.64 -19.55
N ARG A 191 -0.20 9.23 -19.78
CA ARG A 191 -1.19 9.15 -18.69
C ARG A 191 -0.81 8.09 -17.64
N TRP A 192 -0.28 6.96 -18.10
CA TRP A 192 0.22 5.92 -17.19
C TRP A 192 1.37 6.44 -16.33
N ASP A 193 2.38 7.08 -16.94
CA ASP A 193 3.52 7.66 -16.26
C ASP A 193 3.07 8.69 -15.21
N GLN A 194 2.18 9.60 -15.60
CA GLN A 194 1.66 10.65 -14.73
C GLN A 194 0.90 10.06 -13.52
N ALA A 195 0.04 9.05 -13.74
CA ALA A 195 -0.72 8.43 -12.66
C ALA A 195 0.19 7.78 -11.61
N GLU A 196 1.26 7.08 -12.04
CA GLU A 196 2.24 6.50 -11.11
C GLU A 196 3.07 7.58 -10.38
N ARG A 197 3.46 8.68 -11.06
CA ARG A 197 4.24 9.77 -10.45
C ARG A 197 3.46 10.61 -9.46
N ASN A 198 2.17 10.79 -9.70
CA ASN A 198 1.34 11.71 -8.92
C ASN A 198 1.44 11.46 -7.41
N LEU A 199 1.48 10.20 -6.97
CA LEU A 199 1.60 9.89 -5.54
C LEU A 199 2.97 10.24 -4.95
N PHE A 200 4.05 10.13 -5.73
CA PHE A 200 5.41 10.41 -5.25
C PHE A 200 5.80 11.88 -5.35
N GLU A 201 5.33 12.58 -6.36
CA GLU A 201 5.82 13.91 -6.71
C GLU A 201 4.79 15.02 -6.47
N ASN A 202 3.50 14.72 -6.67
CA ASN A 202 2.46 15.74 -6.73
C ASN A 202 1.51 15.80 -5.50
N LEU A 203 1.76 15.00 -4.46
CA LEU A 203 1.08 15.14 -3.16
C LEU A 203 1.80 16.12 -2.21
N LYS A 204 3.05 16.45 -2.47
CA LYS A 204 3.84 17.37 -1.63
C LYS A 204 3.21 18.77 -1.48
N PRO A 205 2.62 19.39 -2.53
CA PRO A 205 1.96 20.69 -2.38
C PRO A 205 0.76 20.70 -1.42
N VAL A 206 0.15 19.53 -1.16
CA VAL A 206 -0.95 19.38 -0.20
C VAL A 206 -0.48 18.81 1.13
N GLY A 207 0.83 18.85 1.38
CA GLY A 207 1.44 18.46 2.65
C GLY A 207 1.52 16.93 2.86
N MET A 208 1.54 16.11 1.80
CA MET A 208 1.75 14.66 1.91
C MET A 208 2.94 14.19 1.09
N GLN A 209 3.70 13.23 1.61
CA GLN A 209 4.85 12.70 0.90
C GLN A 209 5.18 11.26 1.32
N ASP A 210 5.96 10.56 0.51
CA ASP A 210 6.51 9.25 0.82
C ASP A 210 7.42 9.34 2.06
N SER A 211 6.97 8.75 3.17
CA SER A 211 7.65 8.83 4.46
C SER A 211 9.01 8.15 4.45
N TYR A 212 9.15 7.05 3.68
CA TYR A 212 10.45 6.40 3.55
C TYR A 212 11.46 7.31 2.84
N ARG A 213 11.05 7.97 1.75
CA ARG A 213 11.93 8.87 0.99
C ARG A 213 12.17 10.22 1.68
N LYS A 214 11.27 10.64 2.57
CA LYS A 214 11.52 11.77 3.49
C LYS A 214 12.65 11.46 4.47
N LYS A 215 12.71 10.23 5.00
CA LYS A 215 13.71 9.79 5.98
C LYS A 215 14.99 9.29 5.32
N HIS A 216 14.86 8.55 4.21
CA HIS A 216 15.95 7.91 3.48
C HIS A 216 15.96 8.40 2.03
N SER A 217 17.05 9.03 1.62
CA SER A 217 17.17 9.56 0.26
C SER A 217 17.11 8.44 -0.81
N TYR A 218 16.96 8.82 -2.08
CA TYR A 218 17.03 7.88 -3.22
C TYR A 218 18.44 7.28 -3.45
N LYS A 219 19.44 7.68 -2.67
CA LYS A 219 20.75 7.00 -2.62
C LYS A 219 20.68 5.68 -1.87
N THR A 220 19.77 5.56 -0.90
CA THR A 220 19.50 4.31 -0.17
C THR A 220 18.69 3.37 -1.07
N TYR A 221 19.30 2.26 -1.45
CA TYR A 221 18.62 1.21 -2.20
C TYR A 221 17.72 0.41 -1.26
N GLU A 222 16.45 0.25 -1.65
CA GLU A 222 15.47 -0.48 -0.86
C GLU A 222 14.44 -1.18 -1.75
N TYR A 223 13.84 -2.28 -1.24
CA TYR A 223 12.79 -3.00 -1.92
C TYR A 223 11.93 -3.82 -0.94
N SER A 224 10.65 -3.91 -1.20
CA SER A 224 9.73 -4.74 -0.42
C SER A 224 9.39 -6.06 -1.12
N PHE A 225 9.51 -6.10 -2.45
CA PHE A 225 9.09 -7.20 -3.30
C PHE A 225 10.19 -7.64 -4.27
N ALA A 226 10.36 -8.96 -4.45
CA ALA A 226 11.32 -9.52 -5.38
C ALA A 226 10.63 -10.42 -6.42
N ILE A 227 10.87 -10.14 -7.70
CA ILE A 227 10.40 -10.98 -8.79
C ILE A 227 11.38 -12.13 -8.99
N ILE A 228 10.93 -13.35 -8.78
CA ILE A 228 11.73 -14.57 -9.00
C ILE A 228 11.36 -15.16 -10.35
N ARG A 229 12.36 -15.46 -11.19
CA ARG A 229 12.20 -16.18 -12.47
C ARG A 229 13.27 -17.25 -12.57
N LYS A 230 12.85 -18.49 -12.83
CA LYS A 230 13.76 -19.66 -12.92
C LYS A 230 14.73 -19.72 -11.71
N GLY A 231 14.21 -19.53 -10.50
CA GLY A 231 14.99 -19.58 -9.25
C GLY A 231 15.92 -18.38 -9.00
N LYS A 232 15.99 -17.41 -9.92
CA LYS A 232 16.86 -16.23 -9.77
C LYS A 232 16.02 -14.95 -9.59
N VAL A 233 16.56 -13.98 -8.83
CA VAL A 233 15.96 -12.66 -8.67
C VAL A 233 16.07 -11.90 -9.99
N ALA A 234 14.95 -11.70 -10.67
CA ALA A 234 14.89 -10.98 -11.95
C ALA A 234 14.70 -9.47 -11.74
N ALA A 235 14.03 -9.05 -10.69
CA ALA A 235 13.89 -7.64 -10.33
C ALA A 235 13.51 -7.49 -8.85
N LYS A 236 13.88 -6.35 -8.28
CA LYS A 236 13.50 -5.92 -6.94
C LYS A 236 12.71 -4.62 -7.05
N ARG A 237 11.63 -4.49 -6.25
CA ARG A 237 10.68 -3.38 -6.30
C ARG A 237 10.34 -2.91 -4.89
N ARG A 238 10.18 -1.61 -4.70
CA ARG A 238 9.61 -1.05 -3.50
C ARG A 238 8.14 -0.75 -3.79
N PHE A 239 7.25 -1.70 -3.51
CA PHE A 239 5.82 -1.62 -3.84
C PHE A 239 4.97 -1.18 -2.65
N ASP A 240 5.47 -1.41 -1.44
CA ASP A 240 4.79 -1.11 -0.20
C ASP A 240 5.25 0.25 0.33
N HIS A 241 4.32 1.14 0.63
CA HIS A 241 4.63 2.53 0.97
C HIS A 241 3.79 3.04 2.13
N PHE A 242 4.33 4.06 2.81
CA PHE A 242 3.60 5.01 3.63
C PHE A 242 3.74 6.41 3.04
N PHE A 243 2.60 7.06 2.81
CA PHE A 243 2.53 8.50 2.56
C PHE A 243 1.88 9.15 3.76
N THR A 244 2.56 10.10 4.41
CA THR A 244 2.04 10.81 5.58
C THR A 244 1.98 12.30 5.34
N SER A 245 1.04 12.95 6.05
CA SER A 245 1.03 14.42 6.11
C SER A 245 2.23 14.94 6.87
N ASP A 246 2.65 16.17 6.56
CA ASP A 246 3.84 16.81 7.13
C ASP A 246 3.71 17.11 8.62
N ASP A 247 2.48 17.20 9.16
CA ASP A 247 2.14 17.38 10.55
C ASP A 247 2.23 16.10 11.41
N LEU A 248 2.60 14.97 10.79
CA LEU A 248 2.92 13.73 11.48
C LEU A 248 4.44 13.58 11.60
N SER A 249 4.92 13.54 12.85
CA SER A 249 6.34 13.28 13.14
C SER A 249 6.65 11.80 12.99
N VAL A 250 7.53 11.47 12.05
CA VAL A 250 7.97 10.09 11.78
C VAL A 250 9.29 9.85 12.53
N ASN A 251 9.25 9.02 13.58
CA ASN A 251 10.43 8.65 14.35
C ASN A 251 11.27 7.63 13.62
N GLN A 252 10.63 6.55 13.17
CA GLN A 252 11.28 5.47 12.44
C GLN A 252 10.38 4.97 11.31
N ILE A 253 11.01 4.55 10.21
CA ILE A 253 10.34 3.83 9.13
C ILE A 253 11.33 2.86 8.50
N GLY A 254 10.89 1.64 8.20
CA GLY A 254 11.73 0.60 7.60
C GLY A 254 10.95 -0.63 7.17
N TYR A 255 11.65 -1.54 6.49
CA TYR A 255 11.09 -2.81 6.04
C TYR A 255 11.59 -3.96 6.93
N LEU A 256 10.67 -4.83 7.32
CA LEU A 256 10.95 -6.03 8.12
C LEU A 256 11.25 -7.21 7.18
N HIS A 257 12.45 -7.21 6.58
CA HIS A 257 12.83 -8.17 5.54
C HIS A 257 12.84 -9.62 5.99
N SER A 258 13.10 -9.87 7.29
CA SER A 258 13.13 -11.21 7.86
C SER A 258 11.86 -12.03 7.58
N TYR A 259 10.69 -11.38 7.53
CA TYR A 259 9.41 -12.04 7.22
C TYR A 259 9.36 -12.56 5.79
N ARG A 260 9.87 -11.78 4.82
CA ARG A 260 9.98 -12.22 3.43
C ARG A 260 11.07 -13.26 3.25
N GLU A 261 12.20 -13.12 3.91
CA GLU A 261 13.32 -14.07 3.87
C GLU A 261 12.93 -15.43 4.44
N LYS A 262 12.10 -15.46 5.49
CA LYS A 262 11.45 -16.66 6.03
C LYS A 262 10.33 -17.20 5.13
N LYS A 263 10.08 -16.59 3.95
CA LYS A 263 9.05 -16.96 2.96
C LYS A 263 7.61 -16.90 3.51
N LEU A 264 7.37 -16.04 4.48
CA LEU A 264 6.03 -15.81 5.03
C LEU A 264 5.15 -14.99 4.08
N SER A 265 5.75 -14.17 3.23
CA SER A 265 5.12 -13.51 2.08
C SER A 265 6.20 -13.25 1.03
N ASP A 266 5.82 -12.94 -0.21
CA ASP A 266 6.71 -12.39 -1.24
C ASP A 266 6.95 -10.88 -1.06
N HIS A 267 6.21 -10.24 -0.12
CA HIS A 267 6.41 -8.87 0.33
C HIS A 267 7.03 -8.81 1.74
N SER A 268 7.92 -7.83 1.94
CA SER A 268 8.38 -7.44 3.27
C SER A 268 7.35 -6.48 3.88
N PRO A 269 6.92 -6.69 5.15
CA PRO A 269 6.15 -5.67 5.85
C PRO A 269 6.91 -4.36 5.91
N ILE A 270 6.20 -3.24 5.84
CA ILE A 270 6.74 -1.92 6.15
C ILE A 270 6.17 -1.44 7.47
N GLN A 271 7.04 -0.95 8.35
CA GLN A 271 6.71 -0.40 9.66
C GLN A 271 6.99 1.08 9.69
N ILE A 272 6.12 1.84 10.37
CA ILE A 272 6.33 3.24 10.72
C ILE A 272 6.02 3.47 12.20
N ASP A 273 6.88 4.21 12.89
CA ASP A 273 6.68 4.68 14.25
C ASP A 273 6.48 6.20 14.24
N LEU A 274 5.33 6.65 14.76
CA LEU A 274 4.91 8.05 14.86
C LEU A 274 4.84 8.49 16.31
N ASP A 275 5.05 9.79 16.57
CA ASP A 275 4.88 10.44 17.90
C ASP A 275 3.42 10.48 18.37
#